data_af1dd232d5606d81c9ee9eb186f43330
#
_entry.id   af1dd232d5606d81c9ee9eb186f43330
#
_cell.length_a   1.000
_cell.length_b   1.000
_cell.length_c   1.000
_cell.angle_alpha   90.00
_cell.angle_beta   90.00
_cell.angle_gamma   90.00
#
_symmetry.space_group_name_H-M   'P 1'
#
loop_
_entity.id
_entity.type
_entity.pdbx_description
1 polymer ?
#
loop_
_entity_poly.entity_id
_entity_poly.type
_entity_poly.pdbx_seq_one_letter_code
_entity_poly.pdbx_strand_id
1 'polypeptide(L)'
;MKYSVVIPLYNKEHYIAGTLRSVLTQTFPDYEVIVVDDGSTDHSLQACKTVQSDKIRVVQQVNQGVSAARNKGIELAAGEYICFLDADDTWHPDYLQNIETIVQKYPQSDIFVTAYRVIYADGRCKESRRLPQADGCLPSYWETLGKGYDFVWTSATTVRRTALLAAGGFRLGEKIGQDLDLWARLARSNPCVAYASRVCVDYNRGAEANARTRVKVAHAKAFMQDLEEELKNPNHSKAEIAAIQSCLLYTSPSPRDRQ
;
A
#
# COMPACT_ATOMS: atom_id res chain seq x y z
N MET A 1 -15.18 -6.84 -14.04
CA MET A 1 -14.69 -5.96 -12.95
C MET A 1 -13.21 -5.69 -13.17
N LYS A 2 -12.85 -4.43 -13.35
CA LYS A 2 -11.45 -4.05 -13.61
C LYS A 2 -10.66 -3.92 -12.31
N TYR A 3 -11.22 -3.22 -11.32
CA TYR A 3 -10.55 -2.94 -10.06
C TYR A 3 -11.34 -3.46 -8.85
N SER A 4 -10.65 -4.01 -7.86
CA SER A 4 -11.19 -4.27 -6.53
C SER A 4 -10.43 -3.42 -5.51
N VAL A 5 -11.14 -2.56 -4.81
CA VAL A 5 -10.59 -1.71 -3.74
C VAL A 5 -10.70 -2.47 -2.43
N VAL A 6 -9.57 -2.83 -1.83
CA VAL A 6 -9.49 -3.56 -0.56
C VAL A 6 -9.17 -2.60 0.58
N ILE A 7 -10.08 -2.52 1.55
CA ILE A 7 -9.98 -1.65 2.71
C ILE A 7 -9.98 -2.49 3.99
N PRO A 8 -8.81 -2.70 4.63
CA PRO A 8 -8.76 -3.32 5.95
C PRO A 8 -9.27 -2.32 6.99
N LEU A 9 -10.21 -2.76 7.85
CA LEU A 9 -10.85 -1.92 8.85
C LEU A 9 -10.60 -2.48 10.25
N TYR A 10 -10.06 -1.66 11.15
CA TYR A 10 -9.99 -1.95 12.57
C TYR A 10 -9.94 -0.65 13.38
N ASN A 11 -10.99 -0.39 14.15
CA ASN A 11 -11.12 0.77 15.05
C ASN A 11 -10.82 2.12 14.36
N LYS A 12 -11.63 2.46 13.34
CA LYS A 12 -11.54 3.68 12.53
C LYS A 12 -12.91 4.36 12.36
N GLU A 13 -13.72 4.38 13.41
CA GLU A 13 -15.11 4.91 13.38
C GLU A 13 -15.20 6.35 12.86
N HIS A 14 -14.20 7.19 13.13
CA HIS A 14 -14.17 8.60 12.71
C HIS A 14 -13.74 8.81 11.25
N TYR A 15 -13.16 7.81 10.59
CA TYR A 15 -12.50 7.95 9.28
C TYR A 15 -13.20 7.17 8.18
N ILE A 16 -13.58 5.93 8.44
CA ILE A 16 -14.02 4.98 7.40
C ILE A 16 -15.15 5.51 6.50
N ALA A 17 -16.10 6.26 7.05
CA ALA A 17 -17.17 6.85 6.23
C ALA A 17 -16.63 7.87 5.22
N GLY A 18 -15.62 8.66 5.59
CA GLY A 18 -14.92 9.59 4.71
C GLY A 18 -14.14 8.86 3.61
N THR A 19 -13.40 7.81 4.00
CA THR A 19 -12.67 6.92 3.08
C THR A 19 -13.60 6.32 2.04
N LEU A 20 -14.73 5.74 2.46
CA LEU A 20 -15.71 5.14 1.54
C LEU A 20 -16.32 6.17 0.58
N ARG A 21 -16.69 7.36 1.08
CA ARG A 21 -17.20 8.43 0.21
C ARG A 21 -16.17 8.83 -0.84
N SER A 22 -14.89 8.93 -0.48
CA SER A 22 -13.82 9.26 -1.43
C SER A 22 -13.68 8.24 -2.56
N VAL A 23 -13.90 6.95 -2.26
CA VAL A 23 -13.92 5.90 -3.29
C VAL A 23 -15.16 6.00 -4.17
N LEU A 24 -16.32 6.31 -3.61
CA LEU A 24 -17.55 6.43 -4.39
C LEU A 24 -17.58 7.64 -5.34
N THR A 25 -16.67 8.62 -5.16
CA THR A 25 -16.52 9.77 -6.08
C THR A 25 -15.61 9.48 -7.28
N GLN A 26 -15.09 8.25 -7.41
CA GLN A 26 -14.18 7.92 -8.50
C GLN A 26 -14.84 8.08 -9.88
N THR A 27 -14.11 8.73 -10.80
CA THR A 27 -14.58 8.99 -12.18
C THR A 27 -14.53 7.75 -13.06
N PHE A 28 -13.67 6.79 -12.77
CA PHE A 28 -13.63 5.49 -13.45
C PHE A 28 -14.70 4.56 -12.85
N PRO A 29 -15.62 3.98 -13.62
CA PRO A 29 -16.82 3.35 -13.09
C PRO A 29 -16.70 1.86 -12.74
N ASP A 30 -15.75 1.11 -13.36
CA ASP A 30 -15.69 -0.36 -13.28
C ASP A 30 -14.84 -0.85 -12.10
N TYR A 31 -15.39 -0.72 -10.88
CA TYR A 31 -14.76 -1.17 -9.64
C TYR A 31 -15.78 -1.67 -8.62
N GLU A 32 -15.29 -2.47 -7.67
CA GLU A 32 -15.94 -2.86 -6.43
C GLU A 32 -15.11 -2.41 -5.21
N VAL A 33 -15.74 -2.39 -4.05
CA VAL A 33 -15.12 -2.07 -2.77
C VAL A 33 -15.34 -3.20 -1.79
N ILE A 34 -14.28 -3.75 -1.23
CA ILE A 34 -14.31 -4.83 -0.24
C ILE A 34 -13.72 -4.28 1.06
N VAL A 35 -14.58 -4.03 2.03
CA VAL A 35 -14.18 -3.66 3.38
C VAL A 35 -14.08 -4.93 4.21
N VAL A 36 -12.92 -5.18 4.81
CA VAL A 36 -12.71 -6.31 5.71
C VAL A 36 -12.54 -5.78 7.12
N ASP A 37 -13.62 -5.88 7.92
CA ASP A 37 -13.61 -5.52 9.33
C ASP A 37 -12.91 -6.62 10.13
N ASP A 38 -11.74 -6.31 10.65
CA ASP A 38 -10.86 -7.21 11.40
C ASP A 38 -11.20 -7.19 12.91
N GLY A 39 -12.49 -7.33 13.21
CA GLY A 39 -13.00 -7.42 14.57
C GLY A 39 -12.96 -6.08 15.32
N SER A 40 -13.41 -4.99 14.70
CA SER A 40 -13.52 -3.68 15.36
C SER A 40 -14.37 -3.73 16.62
N THR A 41 -13.95 -3.04 17.65
CA THR A 41 -14.61 -2.93 18.96
C THR A 41 -15.27 -1.57 19.20
N ASP A 42 -15.07 -0.62 18.27
CA ASP A 42 -15.68 0.70 18.23
C ASP A 42 -16.91 0.72 17.28
N HIS A 43 -17.38 1.90 16.89
CA HIS A 43 -18.50 2.06 15.97
C HIS A 43 -18.11 2.02 14.47
N SER A 44 -16.94 1.50 14.11
CA SER A 44 -16.47 1.43 12.71
C SER A 44 -17.46 0.74 11.78
N LEU A 45 -18.01 -0.39 12.19
CA LEU A 45 -18.99 -1.13 11.38
C LEU A 45 -20.29 -0.35 11.17
N GLN A 46 -20.76 0.37 12.19
CA GLN A 46 -21.91 1.25 12.08
C GLN A 46 -21.61 2.42 11.12
N ALA A 47 -20.42 3.02 11.22
CA ALA A 47 -19.99 4.09 10.33
C ALA A 47 -19.94 3.62 8.86
N CYS A 48 -19.47 2.39 8.56
CA CYS A 48 -19.57 1.80 7.23
C CYS A 48 -20.99 1.76 6.69
N LYS A 49 -21.96 1.34 7.51
CA LYS A 49 -23.37 1.21 7.12
C LYS A 49 -24.04 2.55 6.81
N THR A 50 -23.46 3.68 7.23
CA THR A 50 -23.95 5.01 6.84
C THR A 50 -23.66 5.36 5.37
N VAL A 51 -22.76 4.63 4.72
CA VAL A 51 -22.40 4.82 3.31
C VAL A 51 -22.96 3.64 2.52
N GLN A 52 -24.12 3.84 1.89
CA GLN A 52 -24.80 2.79 1.13
C GLN A 52 -24.42 2.87 -0.34
N SER A 53 -24.01 1.74 -0.92
CA SER A 53 -23.77 1.57 -2.36
C SER A 53 -23.76 0.07 -2.68
N ASP A 54 -24.24 -0.29 -3.85
CA ASP A 54 -24.17 -1.63 -4.44
C ASP A 54 -22.74 -2.07 -4.75
N LYS A 55 -21.81 -1.10 -4.84
CA LYS A 55 -20.38 -1.36 -5.04
C LYS A 55 -19.68 -1.81 -3.76
N ILE A 56 -20.23 -1.56 -2.56
CA ILE A 56 -19.59 -1.84 -1.28
C ILE A 56 -20.05 -3.16 -0.72
N ARG A 57 -19.09 -4.06 -0.48
CA ARG A 57 -19.26 -5.28 0.28
C ARG A 57 -18.46 -5.20 1.58
N VAL A 58 -19.13 -5.38 2.72
CA VAL A 58 -18.48 -5.43 4.04
C VAL A 58 -18.44 -6.88 4.52
N VAL A 59 -17.28 -7.35 4.93
CA VAL A 59 -17.05 -8.70 5.47
C VAL A 59 -16.37 -8.55 6.82
N GLN A 60 -16.81 -9.37 7.78
CA GLN A 60 -16.25 -9.37 9.14
C GLN A 60 -15.41 -10.63 9.38
N GLN A 61 -14.36 -10.48 10.15
CA GLN A 61 -13.58 -11.60 10.68
C GLN A 61 -13.16 -11.32 12.13
N VAL A 62 -12.75 -12.38 12.84
CA VAL A 62 -12.08 -12.23 14.13
C VAL A 62 -10.73 -11.55 13.88
N ASN A 63 -10.29 -10.68 14.78
CA ASN A 63 -9.05 -9.93 14.62
C ASN A 63 -7.84 -10.86 14.43
N GLN A 64 -7.18 -10.72 13.28
CA GLN A 64 -5.98 -11.47 12.89
C GLN A 64 -4.88 -10.53 12.35
N GLY A 65 -5.12 -9.23 12.39
CA GLY A 65 -4.19 -8.19 11.94
C GLY A 65 -4.37 -7.81 10.47
N VAL A 66 -3.81 -6.65 10.13
CA VAL A 66 -4.00 -5.98 8.82
C VAL A 66 -3.60 -6.85 7.63
N SER A 67 -2.56 -7.67 7.74
CA SER A 67 -2.15 -8.62 6.69
C SER A 67 -3.25 -9.63 6.38
N ALA A 68 -3.87 -10.20 7.42
CA ALA A 68 -4.97 -11.16 7.26
C ALA A 68 -6.21 -10.49 6.62
N ALA A 69 -6.53 -9.28 7.06
CA ALA A 69 -7.64 -8.51 6.49
C ALA A 69 -7.41 -8.18 5.01
N ARG A 70 -6.20 -7.73 4.64
CA ARG A 70 -5.84 -7.49 3.23
C ARG A 70 -5.89 -8.77 2.40
N ASN A 71 -5.35 -9.88 2.91
CA ASN A 71 -5.39 -11.17 2.22
C ASN A 71 -6.83 -11.67 2.01
N LYS A 72 -7.69 -11.49 3.01
CA LYS A 72 -9.12 -11.81 2.87
C LYS A 72 -9.79 -10.97 1.78
N GLY A 73 -9.44 -9.68 1.69
CA GLY A 73 -9.89 -8.81 0.61
C GLY A 73 -9.40 -9.27 -0.77
N ILE A 74 -8.12 -9.68 -0.91
CA ILE A 74 -7.54 -10.22 -2.14
C ILE A 74 -8.25 -11.53 -2.57
N GLU A 75 -8.56 -12.40 -1.61
CA GLU A 75 -9.30 -13.66 -1.85
C GLU A 75 -10.69 -13.40 -2.44
N LEU A 76 -11.40 -12.40 -1.90
CA LEU A 76 -12.77 -12.08 -2.27
C LEU A 76 -12.89 -11.21 -3.52
N ALA A 77 -11.78 -10.63 -3.98
CA ALA A 77 -11.72 -9.71 -5.09
C ALA A 77 -12.00 -10.40 -6.44
N ALA A 78 -12.85 -9.78 -7.26
CA ALA A 78 -13.15 -10.22 -8.61
C ALA A 78 -12.38 -9.41 -9.69
N GLY A 79 -11.78 -8.28 -9.33
CA GLY A 79 -11.06 -7.39 -10.23
C GLY A 79 -9.75 -7.99 -10.76
N GLU A 80 -9.35 -7.55 -11.93
CA GLU A 80 -8.05 -7.85 -12.54
C GLU A 80 -6.91 -7.22 -11.74
N TYR A 81 -7.17 -6.07 -11.14
CA TYR A 81 -6.23 -5.30 -10.32
C TYR A 81 -6.80 -5.08 -8.93
N ILE A 82 -5.92 -5.18 -7.93
CA ILE A 82 -6.25 -4.89 -6.53
C ILE A 82 -5.66 -3.55 -6.15
N CYS A 83 -6.51 -2.65 -5.70
CA CYS A 83 -6.13 -1.36 -5.14
C CYS A 83 -6.22 -1.44 -3.62
N PHE A 84 -5.19 -1.03 -2.92
CA PHE A 84 -5.21 -0.98 -1.47
C PHE A 84 -5.52 0.44 -0.98
N LEU A 85 -6.35 0.54 0.06
CA LEU A 85 -6.66 1.81 0.71
C LEU A 85 -6.85 1.58 2.21
N ASP A 86 -6.07 2.23 3.04
CA ASP A 86 -6.23 2.16 4.49
C ASP A 86 -7.48 2.97 4.93
N ALA A 87 -8.15 2.50 5.99
CA ALA A 87 -9.48 2.98 6.39
C ALA A 87 -9.49 4.42 6.95
N ASP A 88 -8.33 5.06 7.06
CA ASP A 88 -8.15 6.45 7.51
C ASP A 88 -7.54 7.38 6.43
N ASP A 89 -7.32 6.85 5.22
CA ASP A 89 -6.84 7.62 4.06
C ASP A 89 -7.99 7.95 3.11
N THR A 90 -7.76 8.88 2.18
CA THR A 90 -8.75 9.26 1.16
C THR A 90 -8.14 9.37 -0.23
N TRP A 91 -8.93 9.07 -1.25
CA TRP A 91 -8.56 9.23 -2.65
C TRP A 91 -9.14 10.50 -3.26
N HIS A 92 -8.38 11.10 -4.17
CA HIS A 92 -8.92 12.10 -5.10
C HIS A 92 -9.82 11.42 -6.15
N PRO A 93 -10.80 12.12 -6.72
CA PRO A 93 -11.79 11.51 -7.64
C PRO A 93 -11.20 10.85 -8.89
N ASP A 94 -9.99 11.16 -9.25
CA ASP A 94 -9.31 10.71 -10.45
C ASP A 94 -8.23 9.61 -10.20
N TYR A 95 -8.15 9.05 -8.99
CA TYR A 95 -7.16 8.01 -8.67
C TYR A 95 -7.27 6.81 -9.63
N LEU A 96 -8.44 6.18 -9.74
CA LEU A 96 -8.63 5.02 -10.62
C LEU A 96 -8.43 5.36 -12.10
N GLN A 97 -8.78 6.57 -12.53
CA GLN A 97 -8.56 7.02 -13.90
C GLN A 97 -7.06 7.19 -14.21
N ASN A 98 -6.26 7.71 -13.26
CA ASN A 98 -4.82 7.82 -13.41
C ASN A 98 -4.15 6.43 -13.40
N ILE A 99 -4.61 5.52 -12.53
CA ILE A 99 -4.16 4.11 -12.53
C ILE A 99 -4.46 3.46 -13.89
N GLU A 100 -5.68 3.59 -14.42
CA GLU A 100 -6.03 3.02 -15.73
C GLU A 100 -5.10 3.54 -16.85
N THR A 101 -4.79 4.83 -16.83
CA THR A 101 -3.89 5.43 -17.81
C THR A 101 -2.50 4.79 -17.79
N ILE A 102 -1.91 4.57 -16.60
CA ILE A 102 -0.59 3.96 -16.50
C ILE A 102 -0.62 2.44 -16.71
N VAL A 103 -1.73 1.76 -16.39
CA VAL A 103 -1.94 0.34 -16.71
C VAL A 103 -1.93 0.12 -18.23
N GLN A 104 -2.63 0.95 -18.98
CA GLN A 104 -2.66 0.87 -20.44
C GLN A 104 -1.30 1.19 -21.07
N LYS A 105 -0.58 2.17 -20.52
CA LYS A 105 0.71 2.62 -21.03
C LYS A 105 1.86 1.66 -20.71
N TYR A 106 1.79 0.97 -19.58
CA TYR A 106 2.84 0.07 -19.06
C TYR A 106 2.25 -1.31 -18.72
N PRO A 107 1.67 -2.05 -19.69
CA PRO A 107 0.97 -3.32 -19.44
C PRO A 107 1.88 -4.44 -18.92
N GLN A 108 3.21 -4.29 -19.07
CA GLN A 108 4.21 -5.21 -18.54
C GLN A 108 4.42 -5.07 -17.02
N SER A 109 3.95 -3.98 -16.40
CA SER A 109 4.10 -3.76 -14.96
C SER A 109 3.07 -4.57 -14.17
N ASP A 110 3.46 -4.97 -12.96
CA ASP A 110 2.55 -5.59 -11.98
C ASP A 110 2.21 -4.63 -10.83
N ILE A 111 3.04 -3.61 -10.59
CA ILE A 111 2.85 -2.60 -9.55
C ILE A 111 2.64 -1.25 -10.19
N PHE A 112 1.55 -0.58 -9.83
CA PHE A 112 1.16 0.74 -10.31
C PHE A 112 0.95 1.66 -9.11
N VAL A 113 1.58 2.83 -9.11
CA VAL A 113 1.51 3.76 -7.97
C VAL A 113 1.17 5.17 -8.44
N THR A 114 0.57 5.95 -7.56
CA THR A 114 0.43 7.40 -7.73
C THR A 114 1.25 8.14 -6.68
N ALA A 115 1.50 9.42 -6.90
CA ALA A 115 1.99 10.27 -5.83
C ALA A 115 0.89 10.48 -4.77
N TYR A 116 1.32 10.79 -3.54
CA TYR A 116 0.44 11.03 -2.41
C TYR A 116 0.86 12.26 -1.62
N ARG A 117 -0.04 12.76 -0.80
CA ARG A 117 0.16 13.87 0.11
C ARG A 117 -0.04 13.41 1.54
N VAL A 118 0.84 13.84 2.44
CA VAL A 118 0.72 13.56 3.88
C VAL A 118 -0.06 14.70 4.54
N ILE A 119 -1.11 14.37 5.26
CA ILE A 119 -1.90 15.29 6.08
C ILE A 119 -1.51 15.07 7.54
N TYR A 120 -1.03 16.13 8.21
CA TYR A 120 -0.65 16.09 9.62
C TYR A 120 -1.82 16.52 10.52
N ALA A 121 -1.77 16.15 11.81
CA ALA A 121 -2.81 16.48 12.78
C ALA A 121 -3.01 18.01 12.98
N ASP A 122 -2.00 18.80 12.69
CA ASP A 122 -2.06 20.28 12.74
C ASP A 122 -2.58 20.92 11.42
N GLY A 123 -3.05 20.10 10.47
CA GLY A 123 -3.57 20.54 9.18
C GLY A 123 -2.51 20.85 8.12
N ARG A 124 -1.21 20.79 8.46
CA ARG A 124 -0.16 20.92 7.44
C ARG A 124 -0.22 19.77 6.45
N CYS A 125 0.10 20.08 5.19
CA CYS A 125 0.16 19.10 4.11
C CYS A 125 1.56 19.07 3.50
N LYS A 126 2.03 17.88 3.13
CA LYS A 126 3.32 17.70 2.43
C LYS A 126 3.18 16.66 1.33
N GLU A 127 3.42 17.06 0.10
CA GLU A 127 3.47 16.11 -1.02
C GLU A 127 4.70 15.20 -0.93
N SER A 128 4.51 13.94 -1.26
CA SER A 128 5.62 13.01 -1.47
C SER A 128 6.34 13.38 -2.77
N ARG A 129 7.64 13.66 -2.68
CA ARG A 129 8.50 13.98 -3.83
C ARG A 129 9.38 12.81 -4.24
N ARG A 130 8.95 11.59 -3.97
CA ARG A 130 9.74 10.37 -4.23
C ARG A 130 9.64 9.89 -5.67
N LEU A 131 8.55 10.22 -6.35
CA LEU A 131 8.37 9.92 -7.77
C LEU A 131 8.91 11.07 -8.65
N PRO A 132 9.39 10.77 -9.87
CA PRO A 132 9.72 11.79 -10.86
C PRO A 132 8.48 12.63 -11.24
N GLN A 133 8.70 13.81 -11.83
CA GLN A 133 7.60 14.74 -12.17
C GLN A 133 6.73 14.31 -13.35
N ALA A 134 7.23 13.43 -14.23
CA ALA A 134 6.48 12.89 -15.36
C ALA A 134 6.14 11.42 -15.12
N ASP A 135 4.97 11.00 -15.58
CA ASP A 135 4.54 9.60 -15.52
C ASP A 135 5.52 8.66 -16.22
N GLY A 136 5.77 7.49 -15.64
CA GLY A 136 6.78 6.60 -16.17
C GLY A 136 6.78 5.20 -15.57
N CYS A 137 7.85 4.48 -15.85
CA CYS A 137 8.23 3.26 -15.16
C CYS A 137 9.56 3.51 -14.46
N LEU A 138 9.69 3.13 -13.20
CA LEU A 138 10.94 3.25 -12.47
C LEU A 138 12.00 2.34 -13.10
N PRO A 139 13.22 2.82 -13.29
CA PRO A 139 14.28 2.02 -13.89
C PRO A 139 14.66 0.81 -13.02
N SER A 140 14.56 0.95 -11.70
CA SER A 140 14.77 -0.11 -10.73
C SER A 140 14.01 0.18 -9.44
N TYR A 141 13.24 -0.81 -8.98
CA TYR A 141 12.64 -0.77 -7.65
C TYR A 141 13.70 -0.60 -6.57
N TRP A 142 14.80 -1.37 -6.67
CA TRP A 142 15.84 -1.43 -5.65
C TRP A 142 16.61 -0.11 -5.54
N GLU A 143 17.01 0.51 -6.65
CA GLU A 143 17.65 1.82 -6.63
C GLU A 143 16.73 2.91 -6.05
N THR A 144 15.44 2.83 -6.36
CA THR A 144 14.47 3.79 -5.84
C THR A 144 14.22 3.58 -4.35
N LEU A 145 14.18 2.32 -3.90
CA LEU A 145 14.10 1.95 -2.48
C LEU A 145 15.26 2.55 -1.68
N GLY A 146 16.47 2.53 -2.21
CA GLY A 146 17.66 3.14 -1.59
C GLY A 146 17.57 4.65 -1.38
N LYS A 147 16.68 5.34 -2.12
CA LYS A 147 16.40 6.77 -1.97
C LYS A 147 15.31 7.07 -0.91
N GLY A 148 14.61 6.06 -0.46
CA GLY A 148 13.59 6.13 0.59
C GLY A 148 12.45 5.12 0.37
N TYR A 149 11.87 4.61 1.47
CA TYR A 149 10.85 3.55 1.44
C TYR A 149 9.45 4.01 1.00
N ASP A 150 9.25 5.31 0.91
CA ASP A 150 7.91 5.91 0.84
C ASP A 150 7.37 6.07 -0.58
N PHE A 151 8.04 5.55 -1.61
CA PHE A 151 7.59 5.72 -2.99
C PHE A 151 6.47 4.74 -3.39
N VAL A 152 6.39 3.56 -2.76
CA VAL A 152 5.27 2.62 -2.90
C VAL A 152 4.46 2.66 -1.61
N TRP A 153 3.55 3.64 -1.53
CA TRP A 153 2.67 3.79 -0.38
C TRP A 153 1.42 2.93 -0.54
N THR A 154 1.05 2.16 0.47
CA THR A 154 -0.04 1.16 0.37
C THR A 154 -1.32 1.76 -0.20
N SER A 155 -1.82 2.88 0.34
CA SER A 155 -3.05 3.52 -0.12
C SER A 155 -2.96 4.16 -1.51
N ALA A 156 -1.75 4.27 -2.08
CA ALA A 156 -1.49 4.78 -3.42
C ALA A 156 -1.06 3.67 -4.40
N THR A 157 -1.22 2.39 -4.01
CA THR A 157 -0.71 1.24 -4.75
C THR A 157 -1.84 0.37 -5.29
N THR A 158 -1.71 0.05 -6.57
CA THR A 158 -2.53 -0.94 -7.28
C THR A 158 -1.61 -2.03 -7.81
N VAL A 159 -2.02 -3.29 -7.69
CA VAL A 159 -1.23 -4.45 -8.10
C VAL A 159 -2.06 -5.40 -8.96
N ARG A 160 -1.46 -6.00 -9.97
CA ARG A 160 -2.08 -7.06 -10.76
C ARG A 160 -2.43 -8.25 -9.86
N ARG A 161 -3.70 -8.68 -9.87
CA ARG A 161 -4.19 -9.73 -8.96
C ARG A 161 -3.43 -11.05 -9.13
N THR A 162 -3.09 -11.44 -10.35
CA THR A 162 -2.32 -12.66 -10.59
C THR A 162 -0.93 -12.62 -9.99
N ALA A 163 -0.25 -11.47 -10.00
CA ALA A 163 1.05 -11.28 -9.36
C ALA A 163 0.95 -11.36 -7.83
N LEU A 164 -0.10 -10.76 -7.22
CA LEU A 164 -0.37 -10.88 -5.79
C LEU A 164 -0.57 -12.33 -5.35
N LEU A 165 -1.36 -13.10 -6.11
CA LEU A 165 -1.62 -14.51 -5.81
C LEU A 165 -0.35 -15.34 -5.97
N ALA A 166 0.45 -15.10 -7.00
CA ALA A 166 1.73 -15.79 -7.21
C ALA A 166 2.74 -15.48 -6.10
N ALA A 167 2.75 -14.23 -5.59
CA ALA A 167 3.58 -13.83 -4.46
C ALA A 167 3.08 -14.36 -3.10
N GLY A 168 1.88 -14.96 -3.02
CA GLY A 168 1.29 -15.47 -1.79
C GLY A 168 0.69 -14.40 -0.86
N GLY A 169 0.45 -13.18 -1.36
CA GLY A 169 -0.14 -12.08 -0.60
C GLY A 169 0.77 -11.54 0.51
N PHE A 170 0.15 -10.90 1.52
CA PHE A 170 0.86 -10.36 2.70
C PHE A 170 1.24 -11.47 3.67
N ARG A 171 2.47 -11.46 4.18
CA ARG A 171 2.89 -12.40 5.25
C ARG A 171 2.14 -12.08 6.55
N LEU A 172 1.67 -13.14 7.22
CA LEU A 172 0.96 -13.03 8.49
C LEU A 172 1.95 -12.88 9.66
N GLY A 173 1.48 -12.22 10.73
CA GLY A 173 2.27 -12.07 11.96
C GLY A 173 3.25 -10.90 11.97
N GLU A 174 3.53 -10.27 10.84
CA GLU A 174 4.35 -9.06 10.78
C GLU A 174 3.58 -7.85 11.31
N LYS A 175 4.16 -7.14 12.28
CA LYS A 175 3.54 -5.97 12.90
C LYS A 175 3.80 -4.68 12.14
N ILE A 176 4.88 -4.63 11.36
CA ILE A 176 5.30 -3.49 10.55
C ILE A 176 6.11 -3.98 9.35
N GLY A 177 6.08 -3.24 8.23
CA GLY A 177 6.84 -3.55 7.02
C GLY A 177 6.29 -4.70 6.18
N GLN A 178 5.08 -5.17 6.50
CA GLN A 178 4.39 -6.21 5.73
C GLN A 178 4.12 -5.78 4.27
N ASP A 179 3.95 -4.49 4.04
CA ASP A 179 3.83 -3.87 2.74
C ASP A 179 5.19 -3.86 2.01
N LEU A 180 6.24 -3.41 2.68
CA LEU A 180 7.61 -3.41 2.13
C LEU A 180 8.06 -4.82 1.72
N ASP A 181 7.78 -5.83 2.56
CA ASP A 181 8.03 -7.24 2.24
C ASP A 181 7.30 -7.68 0.97
N LEU A 182 6.02 -7.36 0.85
CA LEU A 182 5.24 -7.75 -0.33
C LEU A 182 5.75 -7.03 -1.59
N TRP A 183 6.05 -5.73 -1.51
CA TRP A 183 6.58 -4.98 -2.66
C TRP A 183 7.94 -5.51 -3.10
N ALA A 184 8.81 -5.88 -2.18
CA ALA A 184 10.10 -6.51 -2.47
C ALA A 184 9.94 -7.84 -3.21
N ARG A 185 9.03 -8.72 -2.73
CA ARG A 185 8.75 -10.03 -3.39
C ARG A 185 8.15 -9.86 -4.78
N LEU A 186 7.28 -8.89 -4.99
CA LEU A 186 6.74 -8.57 -6.31
C LEU A 186 7.82 -8.02 -7.24
N ALA A 187 8.68 -7.11 -6.75
CA ALA A 187 9.76 -6.51 -7.53
C ALA A 187 10.86 -7.53 -7.90
N ARG A 188 11.05 -8.59 -7.11
CA ARG A 188 11.94 -9.71 -7.45
C ARG A 188 11.46 -10.44 -8.71
N SER A 189 10.17 -10.62 -8.84
CA SER A 189 9.56 -11.28 -10.01
C SER A 189 9.44 -10.34 -11.20
N ASN A 190 9.11 -9.05 -10.95
CA ASN A 190 8.97 -8.01 -11.96
C ASN A 190 9.38 -6.65 -11.38
N PRO A 191 10.61 -6.18 -11.68
CA PRO A 191 11.13 -4.94 -11.09
C PRO A 191 10.51 -3.66 -11.67
N CYS A 192 9.68 -3.75 -12.71
CA CYS A 192 9.01 -2.61 -13.33
C CYS A 192 7.89 -2.11 -12.40
N VAL A 193 8.02 -0.90 -11.89
CA VAL A 193 6.98 -0.18 -11.15
C VAL A 193 6.54 1.01 -11.99
N ALA A 194 5.32 0.94 -12.53
CA ALA A 194 4.73 2.05 -13.27
C ALA A 194 4.16 3.08 -12.29
N TYR A 195 4.32 4.37 -12.61
CA TYR A 195 3.84 5.42 -11.73
C TYR A 195 3.19 6.59 -12.48
N ALA A 196 2.15 7.16 -11.88
CA ALA A 196 1.61 8.48 -12.20
C ALA A 196 2.17 9.50 -11.21
N SER A 197 2.72 10.60 -11.73
CA SER A 197 3.34 11.66 -10.93
C SER A 197 2.31 12.52 -10.17
N ARG A 198 1.04 12.40 -10.54
CA ARG A 198 -0.08 13.15 -9.95
C ARG A 198 -0.35 12.68 -8.52
N VAL A 199 -0.56 13.64 -7.62
CA VAL A 199 -1.05 13.37 -6.26
C VAL A 199 -2.52 12.97 -6.34
N CYS A 200 -2.82 11.72 -5.97
CA CYS A 200 -4.17 11.16 -6.02
C CYS A 200 -4.63 10.61 -4.67
N VAL A 201 -3.81 10.69 -3.63
CA VAL A 201 -4.07 10.12 -2.30
C VAL A 201 -3.68 11.10 -1.21
N ASP A 202 -4.54 11.24 -0.22
CA ASP A 202 -4.26 11.94 1.04
C ASP A 202 -4.02 10.90 2.13
N TYR A 203 -2.76 10.76 2.55
CA TYR A 203 -2.36 9.95 3.70
C TYR A 203 -2.59 10.72 4.99
N ASN A 204 -3.52 10.26 5.81
CA ASN A 204 -3.85 10.89 7.08
C ASN A 204 -2.92 10.43 8.21
N ARG A 205 -1.79 11.10 8.36
CA ARG A 205 -0.84 10.84 9.45
C ARG A 205 -1.34 11.29 10.82
N GLY A 206 -2.34 12.15 10.85
CA GLY A 206 -2.98 12.63 12.08
C GLY A 206 -3.99 11.65 12.66
N ALA A 207 -4.33 10.57 11.97
CA ALA A 207 -5.28 9.58 12.44
C ALA A 207 -4.80 8.89 13.72
N GLU A 208 -5.72 8.66 14.64
CA GLU A 208 -5.47 7.95 15.89
C GLU A 208 -5.02 6.50 15.64
N ALA A 209 -4.17 5.98 16.54
CA ALA A 209 -3.67 4.61 16.50
C ALA A 209 -2.89 4.22 15.24
N ASN A 210 -2.21 5.18 14.60
CA ASN A 210 -1.34 4.91 13.46
C ASN A 210 -0.19 3.98 13.88
N ALA A 211 0.00 2.87 13.15
CA ALA A 211 1.02 1.84 13.46
C ALA A 211 2.45 2.43 13.49
N ARG A 212 2.76 3.39 12.63
CA ARG A 212 4.09 4.04 12.56
C ARG A 212 4.47 4.85 13.82
N THR A 213 3.50 5.25 14.63
CA THR A 213 3.79 5.94 15.89
C THR A 213 4.18 4.98 17.02
N ARG A 214 3.90 3.68 16.86
CA ARG A 214 4.05 2.66 17.90
C ARG A 214 5.22 1.71 17.70
N VAL A 215 5.66 1.47 16.45
CA VAL A 215 6.70 0.46 16.14
C VAL A 215 7.71 1.02 15.14
N LYS A 216 9.01 0.81 15.39
CA LYS A 216 10.10 1.22 14.48
C LYS A 216 10.24 0.22 13.32
N VAL A 217 10.58 0.69 12.12
CA VAL A 217 10.83 -0.14 10.91
C VAL A 217 11.94 -1.17 11.13
N ALA A 218 12.87 -0.93 12.03
CA ALA A 218 13.89 -1.90 12.46
C ALA A 218 13.33 -3.27 12.95
N HIS A 219 12.02 -3.37 13.17
CA HIS A 219 11.33 -4.60 13.55
C HIS A 219 10.66 -5.33 12.37
N ALA A 220 10.82 -4.85 11.15
CA ALA A 220 10.30 -5.48 9.92
C ALA A 220 11.19 -6.68 9.51
N LYS A 221 11.10 -7.77 10.29
CA LYS A 221 12.02 -8.92 10.16
C LYS A 221 11.99 -9.58 8.79
N ALA A 222 10.80 -9.83 8.24
CA ALA A 222 10.66 -10.48 6.95
C ALA A 222 11.25 -9.63 5.82
N PHE A 223 10.98 -8.33 5.83
CA PHE A 223 11.56 -7.41 4.85
C PHE A 223 13.10 -7.33 4.94
N MET A 224 13.66 -7.34 6.15
CA MET A 224 15.12 -7.34 6.34
C MET A 224 15.76 -8.63 5.80
N GLN A 225 15.14 -9.78 6.04
CA GLN A 225 15.59 -11.05 5.48
C GLN A 225 15.54 -11.06 3.96
N ASP A 226 14.47 -10.53 3.36
CA ASP A 226 14.37 -10.41 1.91
C ASP A 226 15.48 -9.52 1.32
N LEU A 227 15.84 -8.41 1.98
CA LEU A 227 16.97 -7.56 1.56
C LEU A 227 18.31 -8.29 1.65
N GLU A 228 18.54 -9.09 2.69
CA GLU A 228 19.75 -9.90 2.86
C GLU A 228 19.86 -10.99 1.77
N GLU A 229 18.74 -11.57 1.35
CA GLU A 229 18.68 -12.52 0.23
C GLU A 229 18.97 -11.83 -1.10
N GLU A 230 18.41 -10.63 -1.32
CA GLU A 230 18.67 -9.86 -2.55
C GLU A 230 20.13 -9.47 -2.73
N LEU A 231 20.89 -9.24 -1.65
CA LEU A 231 22.34 -9.00 -1.76
C LEU A 231 23.11 -10.18 -2.38
N LYS A 232 22.53 -11.38 -2.35
CA LYS A 232 23.12 -12.59 -2.93
C LYS A 232 22.73 -12.80 -4.40
N ASN A 233 21.79 -12.00 -4.93
CA ASN A 233 21.29 -12.12 -6.29
C ASN A 233 22.35 -11.59 -7.29
N PRO A 234 22.93 -12.47 -8.16
CA PRO A 234 23.99 -12.08 -9.08
C PRO A 234 23.53 -11.15 -10.21
N ASN A 235 22.22 -11.01 -10.39
CA ASN A 235 21.63 -10.19 -11.45
C ASN A 235 21.54 -8.70 -11.07
N HIS A 236 21.78 -8.36 -9.79
CA HIS A 236 21.77 -6.96 -9.38
C HIS A 236 22.99 -6.17 -9.89
N SER A 237 22.74 -4.96 -10.36
CA SER A 237 23.76 -3.98 -10.66
C SER A 237 24.50 -3.54 -9.38
N LYS A 238 25.70 -2.98 -9.53
CA LYS A 238 26.43 -2.38 -8.39
C LYS A 238 25.62 -1.29 -7.69
N ALA A 239 24.82 -0.53 -8.45
CA ALA A 239 23.98 0.54 -7.92
C ALA A 239 22.84 -0.02 -7.07
N GLU A 240 22.17 -1.11 -7.51
CA GLU A 240 21.14 -1.80 -6.75
C GLU A 240 21.69 -2.41 -5.47
N ILE A 241 22.85 -3.08 -5.53
CA ILE A 241 23.51 -3.63 -4.34
C ILE A 241 23.81 -2.52 -3.32
N ALA A 242 24.38 -1.39 -3.76
CA ALA A 242 24.65 -0.25 -2.87
C ALA A 242 23.35 0.32 -2.25
N ALA A 243 22.28 0.38 -3.03
CA ALA A 243 20.97 0.83 -2.56
C ALA A 243 20.38 -0.12 -1.51
N ILE A 244 20.43 -1.45 -1.74
CA ILE A 244 19.97 -2.47 -0.79
C ILE A 244 20.79 -2.42 0.51
N GLN A 245 22.10 -2.31 0.42
CA GLN A 245 22.98 -2.14 1.58
C GLN A 245 22.65 -0.88 2.39
N SER A 246 22.37 0.24 1.72
CA SER A 246 21.93 1.46 2.37
C SER A 246 20.64 1.25 3.14
N CYS A 247 19.65 0.54 2.55
CA CYS A 247 18.39 0.19 3.22
C CYS A 247 18.64 -0.63 4.49
N LEU A 248 19.49 -1.65 4.44
CA LEU A 248 19.84 -2.47 5.58
C LEU A 248 20.49 -1.66 6.72
N LEU A 249 21.37 -0.71 6.40
CA LEU A 249 21.99 0.15 7.39
C LEU A 249 21.00 1.08 8.10
N TYR A 250 20.03 1.65 7.36
CA TYR A 250 19.02 2.53 7.95
C TYR A 250 17.96 1.79 8.77
N THR A 251 17.73 0.50 8.49
CA THR A 251 16.74 -0.33 9.19
C THR A 251 17.35 -1.17 10.29
N SER A 252 18.66 -1.39 10.30
CA SER A 252 19.34 -2.10 11.39
C SER A 252 19.15 -1.37 12.72
N PRO A 253 18.82 -2.09 13.82
CA PRO A 253 18.76 -1.49 15.15
C PRO A 253 20.10 -0.83 15.48
N SER A 254 20.08 0.43 15.90
CA SER A 254 21.28 1.09 16.35
C SER A 254 21.86 0.35 17.56
N PRO A 255 23.17 0.43 17.86
CA PRO A 255 23.73 -0.15 19.06
C PRO A 255 23.01 0.27 20.36
N ARG A 256 22.31 1.41 20.36
CA ARG A 256 21.48 1.90 21.46
C ARG A 256 20.10 1.23 21.54
N ASP A 257 19.62 0.60 20.47
CA ASP A 257 18.33 -0.08 20.43
C ASP A 257 18.46 -1.57 20.82
N ARG A 258 19.69 -2.04 21.14
CA ARG A 258 20.01 -3.44 21.54
C ARG A 258 20.16 -3.63 23.06
N GLN A 259 19.88 -2.58 23.86
CA GLN A 259 19.92 -2.66 25.34
C GLN A 259 18.52 -2.77 25.92
#